data_aa582197ee1ee53bad2e87326f862922
#
_entry.id   aa582197ee1ee53bad2e87326f862922
#
_cell.length_a   1.000
_cell.length_b   1.000
_cell.length_c   1.000
_cell.angle_alpha   90.00
_cell.angle_beta   90.00
_cell.angle_gamma   90.00
#
_symmetry.space_group_name_H-M   'P 1'
#
loop_
_entity.id
_entity.type
_entity.pdbx_description
1 polymer ?
#
loop_
_entity_poly.entity_id
_entity_poly.type
_entity_poly.pdbx_seq_one_letter_code
_entity_poly.pdbx_strand_id
1 'polypeptide(L)'
;MCNLYAQIASQDRLRHVLDAVVEDDDEVIEDLTGNLPAQPGIFPDYPAPIVRRTPSGVQLMRARWGMPSPPQYLRTARDPGVTNIRNTASPHWRRWLGPANRCLVPLTAFAEPCGTGRGNQWFALADDRPAFFAGIETRGWRSLRKVRDGETMDDLFAFLTTAPNAEVAAVHPKAMPVILTTPADWQTWMGADWAEARHL
;
A
#
# COMPACT_ATOMS: atom_id res chain seq x y z
N MET A 1 12.48 -6.71 3.55
CA MET A 1 11.14 -6.06 3.55
C MET A 1 11.24 -4.84 2.67
N CYS A 2 10.28 -4.68 1.76
CA CYS A 2 10.26 -3.57 0.82
C CYS A 2 10.17 -2.22 1.55
N ASN A 3 11.15 -1.36 1.37
CA ASN A 3 11.21 -0.01 1.94
C ASN A 3 11.43 1.05 0.85
N LEU A 4 11.24 0.68 -0.39
CA LEU A 4 11.36 1.55 -1.55
C LEU A 4 10.53 1.00 -2.71
N TYR A 5 9.65 1.82 -3.24
CA TYR A 5 8.92 1.51 -4.47
C TYR A 5 8.75 2.76 -5.33
N ALA A 6 8.33 2.59 -6.57
CA ALA A 6 8.09 3.66 -7.53
C ALA A 6 6.65 3.63 -8.02
N GLN A 7 6.09 4.82 -8.25
CA GLN A 7 4.86 5.05 -8.97
C GLN A 7 5.09 6.17 -9.99
N ILE A 8 5.34 5.80 -11.24
CA ILE A 8 5.64 6.73 -12.33
C ILE A 8 4.59 6.74 -13.44
N ALA A 9 3.53 5.92 -13.32
CA ALA A 9 2.41 6.00 -14.24
C ALA A 9 1.73 7.38 -14.12
N SER A 10 1.24 7.90 -15.25
CA SER A 10 0.52 9.17 -15.26
C SER A 10 -0.76 9.09 -14.45
N GLN A 11 -1.21 10.22 -13.95
CA GLN A 11 -2.48 10.34 -13.21
C GLN A 11 -3.67 9.87 -14.07
N ASP A 12 -3.68 10.20 -15.35
CA ASP A 12 -4.72 9.78 -16.30
C ASP A 12 -4.74 8.25 -16.45
N ARG A 13 -3.56 7.61 -16.52
CA ARG A 13 -3.48 6.15 -16.54
C ARG A 13 -4.02 5.53 -15.27
N LEU A 14 -3.72 6.09 -14.09
CA LEU A 14 -4.28 5.62 -12.84
C LEU A 14 -5.81 5.76 -12.82
N ARG A 15 -6.35 6.91 -13.22
CA ARG A 15 -7.81 7.12 -13.30
C ARG A 15 -8.47 6.09 -14.20
N HIS A 16 -7.93 5.87 -15.40
CA HIS A 16 -8.48 4.89 -16.35
C HIS A 16 -8.49 3.45 -15.80
N VAL A 17 -7.50 3.10 -14.98
CA VAL A 17 -7.46 1.78 -14.32
C VAL A 17 -8.54 1.65 -13.25
N LEU A 18 -8.96 2.76 -12.62
CA LEU A 18 -10.00 2.74 -11.59
C LEU A 18 -11.37 2.36 -12.13
N ASP A 19 -11.63 2.55 -13.44
CA ASP A 19 -12.85 2.05 -14.10
C ASP A 19 -13.01 0.53 -13.93
N ALA A 20 -11.90 -0.19 -13.78
CA ALA A 20 -11.92 -1.64 -13.53
C ALA A 20 -11.98 -2.02 -12.03
N VAL A 21 -11.88 -1.05 -11.13
CA VAL A 21 -12.02 -1.27 -9.68
C VAL A 21 -13.46 -1.06 -9.22
N VAL A 22 -14.21 -0.18 -9.88
CA VAL A 22 -15.65 0.01 -9.62
C VAL A 22 -16.43 -1.22 -10.08
N GLU A 23 -17.50 -1.53 -9.37
CA GLU A 23 -18.33 -2.72 -9.61
C GLU A 23 -19.63 -2.37 -10.35
N ASP A 24 -20.16 -1.18 -10.12
CA ASP A 24 -21.39 -0.69 -10.69
C ASP A 24 -21.17 0.61 -11.48
N ASP A 25 -21.91 0.82 -12.56
CA ASP A 25 -21.84 2.01 -13.41
C ASP A 25 -22.21 3.31 -12.67
N ASP A 26 -22.94 3.20 -11.55
CA ASP A 26 -23.35 4.34 -10.70
C ASP A 26 -22.27 4.72 -9.66
N GLU A 27 -21.20 3.94 -9.52
CA GLU A 27 -20.09 4.25 -8.59
C GLU A 27 -19.27 5.44 -9.10
N VAL A 28 -18.95 6.34 -8.20
CA VAL A 28 -18.18 7.55 -8.51
C VAL A 28 -16.69 7.31 -8.31
N ILE A 29 -15.88 7.70 -9.30
CA ILE A 29 -14.43 7.79 -9.17
C ILE A 29 -14.06 9.22 -8.81
N GLU A 30 -13.57 9.43 -7.59
CA GLU A 30 -13.16 10.75 -7.10
C GLU A 30 -11.62 10.82 -6.99
N ASP A 31 -11.02 11.79 -7.66
CA ASP A 31 -9.58 12.04 -7.57
C ASP A 31 -9.29 13.25 -6.69
N LEU A 32 -8.78 12.99 -5.49
CA LEU A 32 -8.41 13.98 -4.49
C LEU A 32 -6.89 14.25 -4.43
N THR A 33 -6.11 13.71 -5.38
CA THR A 33 -4.65 13.85 -5.35
C THR A 33 -4.16 15.24 -5.75
N GLY A 34 -5.00 16.03 -6.42
CA GLY A 34 -4.57 17.25 -7.09
C GLY A 34 -3.61 16.92 -8.23
N ASN A 35 -2.50 17.64 -8.34
CA ASN A 35 -1.42 17.27 -9.26
C ASN A 35 -0.62 16.10 -8.66
N LEU A 36 -0.62 14.95 -9.32
CA LEU A 36 0.12 13.75 -8.93
C LEU A 36 1.37 13.58 -9.81
N PRO A 37 2.52 14.13 -9.41
CA PRO A 37 3.76 13.92 -10.16
C PRO A 37 4.23 12.48 -10.05
N ALA A 38 5.02 12.04 -11.04
CA ALA A 38 5.72 10.77 -10.96
C ALA A 38 6.60 10.71 -9.69
N GLN A 39 6.53 9.59 -8.99
CA GLN A 39 7.32 9.33 -7.78
C GLN A 39 8.27 8.15 -8.04
N PRO A 40 9.49 8.40 -8.52
CA PRO A 40 10.48 7.34 -8.82
C PRO A 40 11.08 6.69 -7.56
N GLY A 41 10.84 7.28 -6.39
CA GLY A 41 11.30 6.75 -5.11
C GLY A 41 10.36 7.15 -3.98
N ILE A 42 9.53 6.20 -3.53
CA ILE A 42 8.67 6.35 -2.37
C ILE A 42 9.29 5.59 -1.21
N PHE A 43 9.62 6.31 -0.15
CA PHE A 43 10.24 5.78 1.07
C PHE A 43 9.24 5.74 2.23
N PRO A 44 9.53 4.96 3.29
CA PRO A 44 8.76 5.02 4.52
C PRO A 44 8.51 6.45 4.99
N ASP A 45 7.31 6.72 5.50
CA ASP A 45 6.86 8.03 5.97
C ASP A 45 6.60 9.08 4.85
N TYR A 46 6.71 8.71 3.57
CA TYR A 46 6.35 9.58 2.45
C TYR A 46 4.86 9.48 2.14
N PRO A 47 4.24 10.59 1.68
CA PRO A 47 2.91 10.54 1.09
C PRO A 47 2.95 9.88 -0.29
N ALA A 48 2.01 8.98 -0.54
CA ALA A 48 1.88 8.28 -1.79
C ALA A 48 0.40 8.06 -2.16
N PRO A 49 0.08 7.84 -3.44
CA PRO A 49 -1.28 7.56 -3.86
C PRO A 49 -1.77 6.21 -3.31
N ILE A 50 -3.02 6.19 -2.90
CA ILE A 50 -3.80 4.99 -2.60
C ILE A 50 -5.19 5.11 -3.21
N VAL A 51 -5.81 3.98 -3.48
CA VAL A 51 -7.22 3.88 -3.85
C VAL A 51 -7.98 3.26 -2.69
N ARG A 52 -9.00 3.93 -2.20
CA ARG A 52 -9.88 3.43 -1.14
C ARG A 52 -11.32 3.32 -1.63
N ARG A 53 -12.09 2.43 -1.02
CA ARG A 53 -13.55 2.38 -1.23
C ARG A 53 -14.27 3.35 -0.28
N THR A 54 -15.34 3.95 -0.80
CA THR A 54 -16.27 4.78 -0.06
C THR A 54 -17.70 4.29 -0.30
N PRO A 55 -18.69 4.75 0.43
CA PRO A 55 -20.09 4.40 0.15
C PRO A 55 -20.59 4.81 -1.24
N SER A 56 -19.95 5.77 -1.90
CA SER A 56 -20.32 6.28 -3.22
C SER A 56 -19.43 5.76 -4.37
N GLY A 57 -18.43 4.92 -4.08
CA GLY A 57 -17.50 4.42 -5.10
C GLY A 57 -16.06 4.37 -4.61
N VAL A 58 -15.11 4.82 -5.40
CA VAL A 58 -13.66 4.80 -5.08
C VAL A 58 -13.05 6.19 -5.08
N GLN A 59 -12.09 6.39 -4.20
CA GLN A 59 -11.30 7.62 -4.13
C GLN A 59 -9.81 7.32 -4.38
N LEU A 60 -9.21 8.03 -5.34
CA LEU A 60 -7.77 8.15 -5.48
C LEU A 60 -7.30 9.33 -4.64
N MET A 61 -6.43 9.08 -3.68
CA MET A 61 -5.97 10.10 -2.74
C MET A 61 -4.54 9.83 -2.29
N ARG A 62 -3.99 10.72 -1.47
CA ARG A 62 -2.66 10.52 -0.86
C ARG A 62 -2.81 10.14 0.61
N ALA A 63 -2.03 9.13 1.04
CA ALA A 63 -1.86 8.77 2.43
C ALA A 63 -0.36 8.60 2.74
N ARG A 64 0.01 8.66 4.00
CA ARG A 64 1.39 8.52 4.46
C ARG A 64 1.72 7.04 4.67
N TRP A 65 2.85 6.58 4.13
CA TRP A 65 3.27 5.19 4.23
C TRP A 65 3.84 4.85 5.60
N GLY A 66 3.09 4.12 6.39
CA GLY A 66 3.45 3.68 7.73
C GLY A 66 2.24 3.62 8.65
N MET A 67 1.59 2.46 8.76
CA MET A 67 0.49 2.21 9.70
C MET A 67 0.95 2.32 11.15
N PRO A 68 0.05 2.55 12.11
CA PRO A 68 0.41 2.64 13.52
C PRO A 68 1.16 1.39 14.01
N SER A 69 2.25 1.60 14.72
CA SER A 69 2.98 0.49 15.34
C SER A 69 2.20 -0.12 16.50
N PRO A 70 2.32 -1.44 16.75
CA PRO A 70 1.75 -2.02 17.95
C PRO A 70 2.31 -1.34 19.21
N PRO A 71 1.45 -0.87 20.14
CA PRO A 71 1.89 -0.06 21.28
C PRO A 71 2.98 -0.69 22.14
N GLN A 72 2.96 -2.02 22.28
CA GLN A 72 3.96 -2.75 23.05
C GLN A 72 5.39 -2.69 22.49
N TYR A 73 5.56 -2.25 21.24
CA TYR A 73 6.88 -2.09 20.61
C TYR A 73 7.36 -0.62 20.58
N LEU A 74 6.51 0.31 20.99
CA LEU A 74 6.88 1.72 21.10
C LEU A 74 7.72 1.95 22.37
N ARG A 75 8.96 2.39 22.20
CA ARG A 75 9.87 2.71 23.30
C ARG A 75 9.78 4.18 23.73
N THR A 76 9.19 5.02 22.91
CA THR A 76 9.02 6.45 23.12
C THR A 76 7.67 6.88 22.55
N ALA A 77 7.29 8.12 22.73
CA ALA A 77 6.10 8.71 22.10
C ALA A 77 6.18 8.71 20.54
N ARG A 78 7.40 8.62 19.99
CA ARG A 78 7.60 8.57 18.53
C ARG A 78 7.19 7.21 17.98
N ASP A 79 6.29 7.21 17.03
CA ASP A 79 5.89 6.03 16.25
C ASP A 79 6.56 6.05 14.86
N PRO A 80 7.52 5.17 14.56
CA PRO A 80 8.18 5.11 13.26
C PRO A 80 7.25 4.60 12.15
N GLY A 81 6.13 3.98 12.51
CA GLY A 81 5.19 3.34 11.60
C GLY A 81 5.64 1.97 11.10
N VAL A 82 4.65 1.14 10.75
CA VAL A 82 4.84 -0.17 10.13
C VAL A 82 4.49 -0.08 8.66
N THR A 83 5.46 -0.32 7.81
CA THR A 83 5.32 -0.21 6.34
C THR A 83 4.93 -1.52 5.67
N ASN A 84 5.26 -2.67 6.29
CA ASN A 84 5.05 -3.99 5.74
C ASN A 84 4.40 -4.90 6.80
N ILE A 85 3.30 -5.54 6.44
CA ILE A 85 2.52 -6.38 7.35
C ILE A 85 2.59 -7.82 6.89
N ARG A 86 3.25 -8.68 7.68
CA ARG A 86 3.38 -10.12 7.39
C ARG A 86 2.41 -10.96 8.22
N ASN A 87 2.33 -10.71 9.50
CA ASN A 87 1.51 -11.49 10.41
C ASN A 87 0.10 -10.90 10.54
N THR A 88 -0.78 -11.20 9.60
CA THR A 88 -2.18 -10.77 9.62
C THR A 88 -3.01 -11.42 10.73
N ALA A 89 -2.53 -12.50 11.35
CA ALA A 89 -3.18 -13.13 12.52
C ALA A 89 -3.01 -12.30 13.80
N SER A 90 -2.07 -11.36 13.84
CA SER A 90 -1.86 -10.49 15.00
C SER A 90 -3.13 -9.70 15.33
N PRO A 91 -3.56 -9.68 16.61
CA PRO A 91 -4.73 -8.91 17.05
C PRO A 91 -4.66 -7.44 16.70
N HIS A 92 -3.44 -6.87 16.62
CA HIS A 92 -3.23 -5.48 16.26
C HIS A 92 -3.82 -5.12 14.89
N TRP A 93 -3.69 -6.01 13.90
CA TRP A 93 -4.11 -5.74 12.53
C TRP A 93 -5.59 -6.05 12.25
N ARG A 94 -6.23 -6.90 13.05
CA ARG A 94 -7.59 -7.41 12.80
C ARG A 94 -8.61 -6.30 12.51
N ARG A 95 -8.52 -5.18 13.21
CA ARG A 95 -9.45 -4.05 13.05
C ARG A 95 -9.36 -3.36 11.69
N TRP A 96 -8.28 -3.55 10.94
CA TRP A 96 -8.06 -2.93 9.63
C TRP A 96 -8.10 -3.92 8.47
N LEU A 97 -8.37 -5.21 8.72
CA LEU A 97 -8.42 -6.23 7.67
C LEU A 97 -9.79 -6.31 6.96
N GLY A 98 -10.80 -5.61 7.45
CA GLY A 98 -12.11 -5.53 6.79
C GLY A 98 -12.11 -4.62 5.55
N PRO A 99 -13.09 -4.76 4.64
CA PRO A 99 -13.16 -3.98 3.38
C PRO A 99 -13.09 -2.46 3.60
N ALA A 100 -13.68 -1.95 4.69
CA ALA A 100 -13.70 -0.51 5.01
C ALA A 100 -12.31 0.10 5.24
N ASN A 101 -11.29 -0.72 5.48
CA ASN A 101 -9.92 -0.28 5.73
C ASN A 101 -8.92 -0.87 4.73
N ARG A 102 -9.37 -1.55 3.69
CA ARG A 102 -8.48 -1.99 2.62
C ARG A 102 -8.31 -0.89 1.58
N CYS A 103 -7.13 -0.87 0.99
CA CYS A 103 -6.81 0.03 -0.11
C CYS A 103 -5.94 -0.68 -1.14
N LEU A 104 -5.92 -0.14 -2.35
CA LEU A 104 -4.97 -0.53 -3.39
C LEU A 104 -3.88 0.53 -3.43
N VAL A 105 -2.61 0.10 -3.43
CA VAL A 105 -1.45 1.01 -3.51
C VAL A 105 -0.82 0.87 -4.89
N PRO A 106 -0.99 1.84 -5.79
CA PRO A 106 -0.45 1.76 -7.15
C PRO A 106 1.08 1.70 -7.14
N LEU A 107 1.65 0.83 -7.97
CA LEU A 107 3.09 0.75 -8.17
C LEU A 107 3.42 0.54 -9.64
N THR A 108 4.64 0.93 -10.02
CA THR A 108 5.28 0.56 -11.29
C THR A 108 6.49 -0.34 -11.08
N ALA A 109 7.14 -0.23 -9.92
CA ALA A 109 8.25 -1.10 -9.53
C ALA A 109 8.43 -1.06 -8.01
N PHE A 110 9.07 -2.08 -7.45
CA PHE A 110 9.54 -2.07 -6.06
C PHE A 110 10.99 -2.54 -5.97
N ALA A 111 11.66 -2.21 -4.90
CA ALA A 111 13.07 -2.52 -4.72
C ALA A 111 13.33 -3.28 -3.42
N GLU A 112 14.22 -4.26 -3.51
CA GLU A 112 14.76 -4.96 -2.36
C GLU A 112 16.28 -4.78 -2.28
N PRO A 113 16.86 -4.60 -1.09
CA PRO A 113 18.30 -4.41 -0.96
C PRO A 113 19.05 -5.67 -1.37
N CYS A 114 20.00 -5.49 -2.29
CA CYS A 114 21.02 -6.51 -2.57
C CYS A 114 21.93 -6.61 -1.35
N GLY A 115 22.02 -7.75 -0.70
CA GLY A 115 22.88 -7.96 0.46
C GLY A 115 24.28 -7.34 0.28
N THR A 116 24.92 -6.93 1.39
CA THR A 116 26.31 -6.42 1.41
C THR A 116 26.58 -5.07 0.72
N GLY A 117 25.64 -4.11 0.78
CA GLY A 117 25.88 -2.73 0.34
C GLY A 117 25.95 -2.52 -1.18
N ARG A 118 25.46 -3.47 -1.97
CA ARG A 118 25.44 -3.41 -3.45
C ARG A 118 24.25 -2.61 -4.03
N GLY A 119 23.57 -1.78 -3.23
CA GLY A 119 22.40 -1.03 -3.67
C GLY A 119 21.11 -1.88 -3.64
N ASN A 120 20.17 -1.53 -4.47
CA ASN A 120 18.85 -2.16 -4.55
C ASN A 120 18.64 -2.85 -5.90
N GLN A 121 18.01 -4.02 -5.88
CA GLN A 121 17.46 -4.65 -7.08
C GLN A 121 16.01 -4.20 -7.26
N TRP A 122 15.70 -3.66 -8.42
CA TRP A 122 14.34 -3.28 -8.80
C TRP A 122 13.63 -4.43 -9.50
N PHE A 123 12.34 -4.56 -9.18
CA PHE A 123 11.41 -5.52 -9.76
C PHE A 123 10.22 -4.78 -10.34
N ALA A 124 9.84 -5.10 -11.56
CA ALA A 124 8.67 -4.59 -12.26
C ALA A 124 7.98 -5.72 -13.02
N LEU A 125 6.73 -5.53 -13.41
CA LEU A 125 6.07 -6.47 -14.31
C LEU A 125 6.63 -6.30 -15.73
N ALA A 126 6.83 -7.43 -16.43
CA ALA A 126 7.46 -7.43 -17.75
C ALA A 126 6.61 -6.77 -18.85
N ASP A 127 5.29 -6.74 -18.69
CA ASP A 127 4.33 -6.27 -19.68
C ASP A 127 3.69 -4.91 -19.34
N ASP A 128 4.26 -4.19 -18.38
CA ASP A 128 3.80 -2.86 -17.97
C ASP A 128 2.29 -2.78 -17.63
N ARG A 129 1.67 -3.92 -17.28
CA ARG A 129 0.26 -3.94 -16.84
C ARG A 129 0.10 -3.18 -15.52
N PRO A 130 -1.09 -2.62 -15.26
CA PRO A 130 -1.39 -2.02 -13.96
C PRO A 130 -1.23 -3.02 -12.82
N ALA A 131 -0.63 -2.58 -11.72
CA ALA A 131 -0.46 -3.38 -10.53
C ALA A 131 -0.66 -2.55 -9.27
N PHE A 132 -1.14 -3.22 -8.23
CA PHE A 132 -1.32 -2.63 -6.91
C PHE A 132 -0.76 -3.55 -5.83
N PHE A 133 -0.17 -2.95 -4.79
CA PHE A 133 0.00 -3.72 -3.56
C PHE A 133 -1.33 -3.85 -2.82
N ALA A 134 -1.56 -5.01 -2.21
CA ALA A 134 -2.67 -5.22 -1.27
C ALA A 134 -2.42 -4.41 0.01
N GLY A 135 -3.05 -3.26 0.13
CA GLY A 135 -2.86 -2.31 1.22
C GLY A 135 -3.97 -2.34 2.26
N ILE A 136 -3.64 -1.88 3.46
CA ILE A 136 -4.62 -1.48 4.48
C ILE A 136 -4.34 -0.05 4.94
N GLU A 137 -5.39 0.65 5.38
CA GLU A 137 -5.31 2.05 5.79
C GLU A 137 -6.00 2.33 7.13
N THR A 138 -5.67 3.48 7.71
CA THR A 138 -6.43 4.12 8.77
C THR A 138 -6.51 5.60 8.51
N ARG A 139 -7.67 6.22 8.83
CA ARG A 139 -7.97 7.62 8.52
C ARG A 139 -7.80 8.49 9.75
N GLY A 140 -7.31 9.71 9.55
CA GLY A 140 -7.21 10.73 10.59
C GLY A 140 -6.45 10.27 11.83
N TRP A 141 -5.37 9.51 11.65
CA TRP A 141 -4.60 8.96 12.77
C TRP A 141 -3.65 10.01 13.36
N ARG A 142 -3.79 10.29 14.66
CA ARG A 142 -2.88 11.18 15.38
C ARG A 142 -1.62 10.41 15.80
N SER A 143 -0.45 10.92 15.43
CA SER A 143 0.84 10.31 15.81
C SER A 143 1.98 11.32 15.79
N LEU A 144 3.03 11.02 16.56
CA LEU A 144 4.31 11.73 16.52
C LEU A 144 5.28 10.93 15.65
N ARG A 145 5.48 11.35 14.40
CA ARG A 145 6.40 10.70 13.45
C ARG A 145 7.81 11.26 13.53
N LYS A 146 7.92 12.58 13.59
CA LYS A 146 9.18 13.30 13.68
C LYS A 146 9.06 14.35 14.77
N VAL A 147 10.00 14.37 15.69
CA VAL A 147 9.98 15.32 16.84
C VAL A 147 9.88 16.77 16.39
N ARG A 148 10.58 17.11 15.30
CA ARG A 148 10.58 18.48 14.74
C ARG A 148 9.22 18.93 14.19
N ASP A 149 8.38 17.97 13.74
CA ASP A 149 7.10 18.27 13.10
C ASP A 149 5.94 18.26 14.13
N GLY A 150 6.22 17.79 15.37
CA GLY A 150 5.21 17.62 16.41
C GLY A 150 4.25 16.47 16.10
N GLU A 151 3.11 16.44 16.80
CA GLU A 151 2.03 15.53 16.47
C GLU A 151 1.32 15.97 15.19
N THR A 152 1.08 15.03 14.30
CA THR A 152 0.31 15.22 13.07
C THR A 152 -0.91 14.31 13.05
N MET A 153 -1.90 14.66 12.26
CA MET A 153 -3.08 13.83 11.99
C MET A 153 -3.09 13.50 10.50
N ASP A 154 -2.85 12.24 10.18
CA ASP A 154 -2.65 11.79 8.81
C ASP A 154 -3.53 10.57 8.49
N ASP A 155 -3.88 10.40 7.23
CA ASP A 155 -4.31 9.12 6.70
C ASP A 155 -3.04 8.29 6.47
N LEU A 156 -3.04 7.06 6.99
CA LEU A 156 -1.87 6.18 6.98
C LEU A 156 -2.19 4.89 6.22
N PHE A 157 -1.19 4.34 5.54
CA PHE A 157 -1.31 3.03 4.90
C PHE A 157 -0.07 2.17 5.09
N ALA A 158 -0.22 0.87 4.91
CA ALA A 158 0.84 -0.10 4.69
C ALA A 158 0.32 -1.20 3.77
N PHE A 159 1.21 -2.02 3.22
CA PHE A 159 0.79 -3.15 2.41
C PHE A 159 1.23 -4.48 3.01
N LEU A 160 0.54 -5.53 2.61
CA LEU A 160 0.77 -6.88 3.08
C LEU A 160 1.97 -7.50 2.34
N THR A 161 2.61 -8.45 2.99
CA THR A 161 3.71 -9.23 2.42
C THR A 161 3.44 -10.71 2.50
N THR A 162 3.96 -11.45 1.53
CA THR A 162 3.84 -12.90 1.40
C THR A 162 5.20 -13.57 1.23
N ALA A 163 5.22 -14.87 1.04
CA ALA A 163 6.43 -15.59 0.65
C ALA A 163 6.91 -15.10 -0.73
N PRO A 164 8.22 -14.93 -0.96
CA PRO A 164 8.72 -14.44 -2.23
C PRO A 164 8.60 -15.52 -3.30
N ASN A 165 8.35 -15.09 -4.54
CA ASN A 165 8.55 -15.94 -5.71
C ASN A 165 10.03 -16.22 -5.95
N ALA A 166 10.36 -17.07 -6.92
CA ALA A 166 11.75 -17.48 -7.19
C ALA A 166 12.68 -16.30 -7.53
N GLU A 167 12.18 -15.32 -8.28
CA GLU A 167 12.94 -14.15 -8.71
C GLU A 167 13.30 -13.24 -7.53
N VAL A 168 12.30 -12.88 -6.72
CA VAL A 168 12.52 -12.05 -5.53
C VAL A 168 13.32 -12.79 -4.47
N ALA A 169 13.09 -14.10 -4.30
CA ALA A 169 13.79 -14.92 -3.32
C ALA A 169 15.30 -14.97 -3.56
N ALA A 170 15.75 -14.88 -4.81
CA ALA A 170 17.17 -14.82 -5.17
C ALA A 170 17.89 -13.59 -4.58
N VAL A 171 17.15 -12.51 -4.30
CA VAL A 171 17.67 -11.27 -3.71
C VAL A 171 17.25 -11.12 -2.25
N HIS A 172 15.98 -11.35 -1.96
CA HIS A 172 15.38 -11.21 -0.64
C HIS A 172 14.53 -12.44 -0.28
N PRO A 173 15.10 -13.49 0.34
CA PRO A 173 14.44 -14.79 0.55
C PRO A 173 13.35 -14.77 1.64
N LYS A 174 13.14 -13.65 2.35
CA LYS A 174 12.25 -13.61 3.51
C LYS A 174 10.80 -13.26 3.16
N ALA A 175 10.58 -12.35 2.24
CA ALA A 175 9.24 -11.85 1.91
C ALA A 175 9.25 -11.03 0.63
N MET A 176 8.08 -10.89 -0.01
CA MET A 176 7.80 -9.90 -1.05
C MET A 176 6.43 -9.24 -0.76
N PRO A 177 6.15 -8.05 -1.31
CA PRO A 177 4.81 -7.47 -1.25
C PRO A 177 3.77 -8.39 -1.93
N VAL A 178 2.54 -8.37 -1.43
CA VAL A 178 1.40 -8.96 -2.16
C VAL A 178 1.04 -8.02 -3.30
N ILE A 179 1.15 -8.50 -4.53
CA ILE A 179 0.94 -7.73 -5.76
C ILE A 179 -0.29 -8.27 -6.49
N LEU A 180 -1.28 -7.42 -6.68
CA LEU A 180 -2.54 -7.69 -7.36
C LEU A 180 -2.45 -7.15 -8.80
N THR A 181 -2.68 -8.02 -9.79
CA THR A 181 -2.43 -7.68 -11.20
C THR A 181 -3.65 -7.81 -12.10
N THR A 182 -4.78 -8.24 -11.56
CA THR A 182 -6.03 -8.40 -12.32
C THR A 182 -7.18 -7.61 -11.70
N PRO A 183 -8.16 -7.14 -12.50
CA PRO A 183 -9.37 -6.50 -11.97
C PRO A 183 -10.11 -7.37 -10.94
N ALA A 184 -10.19 -8.68 -11.17
CA ALA A 184 -10.82 -9.60 -10.23
C ALA A 184 -10.12 -9.61 -8.86
N ASP A 185 -8.77 -9.59 -8.83
CA ASP A 185 -8.02 -9.50 -7.57
C ASP A 185 -8.29 -8.16 -6.87
N TRP A 186 -8.37 -7.06 -7.63
CA TRP A 186 -8.60 -5.72 -7.05
C TRP A 186 -9.99 -5.63 -6.40
N GLN A 187 -11.02 -6.13 -7.10
CA GLN A 187 -12.39 -6.18 -6.59
C GLN A 187 -12.49 -7.10 -5.37
N THR A 188 -11.93 -8.31 -5.45
CA THR A 188 -11.86 -9.24 -4.31
C THR A 188 -11.16 -8.59 -3.11
N TRP A 189 -10.01 -7.93 -3.34
CA TRP A 189 -9.31 -7.26 -2.26
C TRP A 189 -10.13 -6.13 -1.63
N MET A 190 -10.82 -5.35 -2.44
CA MET A 190 -11.57 -4.17 -1.96
C MET A 190 -12.93 -4.52 -1.36
N GLY A 191 -13.59 -5.61 -1.79
CA GLY A 191 -14.99 -5.90 -1.46
C GLY A 191 -15.22 -7.17 -0.64
N ALA A 192 -14.45 -8.24 -0.88
CA ALA A 192 -14.73 -9.55 -0.30
C ALA A 192 -14.43 -9.63 1.22
N ASP A 193 -15.02 -10.60 1.90
CA ASP A 193 -14.69 -10.90 3.29
C ASP A 193 -13.22 -11.30 3.46
N TRP A 194 -12.67 -11.14 4.69
CA TRP A 194 -11.29 -11.50 4.96
C TRP A 194 -11.00 -12.98 4.73
N ALA A 195 -11.98 -13.86 4.94
CA ALA A 195 -11.85 -15.28 4.68
C ALA A 195 -11.48 -15.59 3.22
N GLU A 196 -11.95 -14.78 2.28
CA GLU A 196 -11.65 -14.87 0.85
C GLU A 196 -10.41 -14.05 0.48
N ALA A 197 -10.40 -12.76 0.78
CA ALA A 197 -9.32 -11.84 0.39
C ALA A 197 -7.93 -12.24 0.89
N ARG A 198 -7.83 -12.99 1.99
CA ARG A 198 -6.56 -13.51 2.54
C ARG A 198 -5.85 -14.53 1.63
N HIS A 199 -6.50 -15.04 0.60
CA HIS A 199 -5.95 -16.03 -0.32
C HIS A 199 -5.29 -15.41 -1.56
N LEU A 200 -5.42 -14.09 -1.72
CA LEU A 200 -4.68 -13.31 -2.70
C LEU A 200 -3.23 -13.10 -2.22
#